data_cfd298755afbb58e44b51623dfbbf27d
#
_entry.id   cfd298755afbb58e44b51623dfbbf27d
#
_cell.length_a   1.000
_cell.length_b   1.000
_cell.length_c   1.000
_cell.angle_alpha   90.00
_cell.angle_beta   90.00
_cell.angle_gamma   90.00
#
_symmetry.space_group_name_H-M   'P 1'
#
loop_
_entity.id
_entity.type
_entity.pdbx_description
1 polymer ?
#
loop_
_entity_poly.entity_id
_entity_poly.type
_entity_poly.pdbx_seq_one_letter_code
_entity_poly.pdbx_strand_id
1 'polypeptide(L)'
;MGRLRYIFFLSLSVLLATAQEDLFDLLDEESESTQYTYATFKGTKLLNGQTNETPGKGVLQYIISHRFGSFTDEYLYNFFGLDNAHIRMQLDYGFSDRLNIGIGRSSVLKTSDAFVKYRALRQKTGATFFPFSVTLYSALNYRGARFTDGIDHNTTDRLSYHHQAIFARKFNERLSLILAPSIVHWNLVPGPEDPNDTYHLLIGGRYKLSKRIALTSEYAFSSNRSYGSGATEERFHNP
;
A
#
# COMPACT_ATOMS: atom_id res chain seq x y z
N MET A 1 -70.47 7.21 -14.44
CA MET A 1 -69.03 7.60 -14.57
C MET A 1 -68.22 7.47 -13.28
N GLY A 2 -68.75 7.48 -12.07
CA GLY A 2 -68.02 7.36 -10.81
C GLY A 2 -67.36 6.02 -10.53
N ARG A 3 -68.03 4.88 -10.81
CA ARG A 3 -67.52 3.52 -10.50
C ARG A 3 -66.28 3.13 -11.26
N LEU A 4 -66.07 3.60 -12.49
CA LEU A 4 -64.91 3.30 -13.31
C LEU A 4 -63.63 3.97 -12.77
N ARG A 5 -63.74 5.15 -12.16
CA ARG A 5 -62.63 5.89 -11.53
C ARG A 5 -62.13 5.19 -10.27
N TYR A 6 -62.99 4.62 -9.46
CA TYR A 6 -62.58 3.87 -8.26
C TYR A 6 -61.86 2.57 -8.59
N ILE A 7 -62.26 1.85 -9.65
CA ILE A 7 -61.60 0.62 -10.10
C ILE A 7 -60.16 0.96 -10.61
N PHE A 8 -60.02 2.06 -11.34
CA PHE A 8 -58.69 2.47 -11.83
C PHE A 8 -57.76 2.88 -10.70
N PHE A 9 -58.24 3.60 -9.67
CA PHE A 9 -57.45 3.92 -8.48
C PHE A 9 -57.12 2.71 -7.64
N LEU A 10 -57.98 1.74 -7.51
CA LEU A 10 -57.74 0.54 -6.76
C LEU A 10 -56.71 -0.39 -7.48
N SER A 11 -56.75 -0.51 -8.80
CA SER A 11 -55.79 -1.24 -9.57
C SER A 11 -54.39 -0.59 -9.55
N LEU A 12 -54.29 0.73 -9.54
CA LEU A 12 -53.05 1.45 -9.46
C LEU A 12 -52.40 1.31 -8.08
N SER A 13 -53.20 1.27 -7.00
CA SER A 13 -52.66 1.07 -5.64
C SER A 13 -52.13 -0.36 -5.42
N VAL A 14 -52.72 -1.37 -6.04
CA VAL A 14 -52.20 -2.77 -5.99
C VAL A 14 -50.91 -2.91 -6.77
N LEU A 15 -50.78 -2.25 -7.93
CA LEU A 15 -49.54 -2.23 -8.71
C LEU A 15 -48.38 -1.53 -7.97
N LEU A 16 -48.69 -0.48 -7.24
CA LEU A 16 -47.68 0.21 -6.41
C LEU A 16 -47.24 -0.60 -5.20
N ALA A 17 -48.14 -1.39 -4.59
CA ALA A 17 -47.80 -2.26 -3.47
C ALA A 17 -46.90 -3.44 -3.89
N THR A 18 -47.18 -4.09 -5.02
CA THR A 18 -46.32 -5.17 -5.54
C THR A 18 -44.94 -4.65 -5.95
N ALA A 19 -44.84 -3.45 -6.54
CA ALA A 19 -43.58 -2.85 -6.88
C ALA A 19 -42.74 -2.48 -5.63
N GLN A 20 -43.36 -2.19 -4.49
CA GLN A 20 -42.68 -1.97 -3.22
C GLN A 20 -42.16 -3.29 -2.62
N GLU A 21 -42.95 -4.36 -2.64
CA GLU A 21 -42.52 -5.70 -2.18
C GLU A 21 -41.31 -6.20 -3.00
N ASP A 22 -41.36 -6.13 -4.33
CA ASP A 22 -40.25 -6.48 -5.20
C ASP A 22 -38.99 -5.65 -4.90
N LEU A 23 -39.16 -4.36 -4.56
CA LEU A 23 -38.03 -3.49 -4.19
C LEU A 23 -37.43 -3.85 -2.83
N PHE A 24 -38.27 -4.22 -1.85
CA PHE A 24 -37.79 -4.67 -0.53
C PHE A 24 -37.09 -6.03 -0.64
N ASP A 25 -37.59 -6.96 -1.42
CA ASP A 25 -36.96 -8.27 -1.67
C ASP A 25 -35.59 -8.08 -2.36
N LEU A 26 -35.47 -7.18 -3.35
CA LEU A 26 -34.19 -6.83 -3.96
C LEU A 26 -33.21 -6.19 -2.97
N LEU A 27 -33.67 -5.36 -2.04
CA LEU A 27 -32.83 -4.76 -1.00
C LEU A 27 -32.37 -5.79 0.02
N ASP A 28 -33.23 -6.75 0.39
CA ASP A 28 -32.89 -7.84 1.29
C ASP A 28 -31.91 -8.82 0.61
N GLU A 29 -32.09 -9.16 -0.67
CA GLU A 29 -31.16 -9.98 -1.44
C GLU A 29 -29.80 -9.30 -1.61
N GLU A 30 -29.76 -7.97 -1.78
CA GLU A 30 -28.52 -7.20 -1.81
C GLU A 30 -27.83 -7.15 -0.43
N SER A 31 -28.58 -7.13 0.66
CA SER A 31 -28.05 -7.17 2.02
C SER A 31 -27.46 -8.54 2.39
N GLU A 32 -27.97 -9.62 1.83
CA GLU A 32 -27.44 -10.98 1.98
C GLU A 32 -26.24 -11.27 1.09
N SER A 33 -26.00 -10.46 0.05
CA SER A 33 -24.87 -10.65 -0.84
C SER A 33 -23.56 -10.24 -0.18
N THR A 34 -22.48 -10.96 -0.50
CA THR A 34 -21.13 -10.59 -0.04
C THR A 34 -20.61 -9.40 -0.84
N GLN A 35 -20.43 -8.25 -0.19
CA GLN A 35 -19.91 -7.04 -0.80
C GLN A 35 -18.44 -6.82 -0.45
N TYR A 36 -17.57 -6.75 -1.46
CA TYR A 36 -16.16 -6.45 -1.27
C TYR A 36 -15.90 -4.95 -1.18
N THR A 37 -15.08 -4.54 -0.22
CA THR A 37 -14.61 -3.16 -0.11
C THR A 37 -13.67 -2.82 -1.26
N TYR A 38 -13.92 -1.71 -1.92
CA TYR A 38 -13.12 -1.17 -3.00
C TYR A 38 -12.42 0.12 -2.60
N ALA A 39 -11.24 0.37 -3.22
CA ALA A 39 -10.49 1.60 -3.07
C ALA A 39 -10.28 2.00 -1.60
N THR A 40 -9.71 1.08 -0.81
CA THR A 40 -9.26 1.37 0.56
C THR A 40 -8.27 2.52 0.53
N PHE A 41 -7.33 2.46 -0.42
CA PHE A 41 -6.42 3.55 -0.77
C PHE A 41 -6.55 3.91 -2.27
N LYS A 42 -5.94 5.02 -2.69
CA LYS A 42 -6.02 5.48 -4.09
C LYS A 42 -4.93 4.91 -4.99
N GLY A 43 -3.83 4.44 -4.39
CA GLY A 43 -2.69 3.93 -5.13
C GLY A 43 -2.09 2.71 -4.48
N THR A 44 -1.16 2.10 -5.18
CA THR A 44 -0.40 0.93 -4.72
C THR A 44 0.58 1.26 -3.60
N LYS A 45 0.89 2.56 -3.43
CA LYS A 45 1.68 3.11 -2.31
C LYS A 45 0.89 4.16 -1.54
N LEU A 46 1.15 4.29 -0.23
CA LEU A 46 0.56 5.33 0.61
C LEU A 46 1.32 6.66 0.40
N LEU A 47 2.52 6.77 0.93
CA LEU A 47 3.57 7.74 0.58
C LEU A 47 4.80 6.96 0.09
N ASN A 48 5.49 6.29 0.99
CA ASN A 48 6.60 5.38 0.71
C ASN A 48 6.19 3.90 0.86
N GLY A 49 5.35 3.61 1.86
CA GLY A 49 4.89 2.27 2.18
C GLY A 49 3.91 1.69 1.17
N GLN A 50 3.94 0.37 1.05
CA GLN A 50 2.99 -0.37 0.22
C GLN A 50 1.59 -0.33 0.83
N THR A 51 0.54 -0.24 -0.02
CA THR A 51 -0.86 -0.40 0.41
C THR A 51 -1.37 -1.81 0.07
N ASN A 52 -2.62 -2.09 0.39
CA ASN A 52 -3.31 -3.31 -0.04
C ASN A 52 -3.76 -3.27 -1.51
N GLU A 53 -3.65 -2.13 -2.18
CA GLU A 53 -4.09 -2.00 -3.58
C GLU A 53 -3.06 -2.58 -4.55
N THR A 54 -3.56 -3.20 -5.62
CA THR A 54 -2.80 -3.78 -6.73
C THR A 54 -3.30 -3.19 -8.04
N PRO A 55 -2.48 -3.06 -9.08
CA PRO A 55 -2.97 -2.79 -10.42
C PRO A 55 -4.00 -3.85 -10.83
N GLY A 56 -4.98 -3.49 -11.62
CA GLY A 56 -5.94 -4.45 -12.18
C GLY A 56 -5.25 -5.47 -13.10
N LYS A 57 -5.91 -6.59 -13.35
CA LYS A 57 -5.40 -7.64 -14.27
C LYS A 57 -5.04 -7.05 -15.64
N GLY A 58 -3.83 -7.34 -16.12
CA GLY A 58 -3.32 -6.88 -17.41
C GLY A 58 -2.86 -5.42 -17.45
N VAL A 59 -2.95 -4.70 -16.32
CA VAL A 59 -2.52 -3.30 -16.24
C VAL A 59 -1.03 -3.24 -15.93
N LEU A 60 -0.28 -2.54 -16.79
CA LEU A 60 1.10 -2.14 -16.55
C LEU A 60 1.11 -0.70 -16.03
N GLN A 61 1.71 -0.48 -14.86
CA GLN A 61 1.84 0.82 -14.22
C GLN A 61 3.32 1.20 -14.13
N TYR A 62 3.69 2.37 -14.65
CA TYR A 62 5.01 2.95 -14.45
C TYR A 62 4.93 4.04 -13.39
N ILE A 63 5.79 3.94 -12.38
CA ILE A 63 5.81 4.87 -11.24
C ILE A 63 7.19 5.50 -11.15
N ILE A 64 7.23 6.83 -11.11
CA ILE A 64 8.43 7.60 -10.77
C ILE A 64 8.20 8.21 -9.40
N SER A 65 9.01 7.82 -8.42
CA SER A 65 9.01 8.41 -7.08
C SER A 65 10.20 9.34 -6.96
N HIS A 66 9.92 10.61 -6.71
CA HIS A 66 10.92 11.63 -6.44
C HIS A 66 10.90 11.95 -4.95
N ARG A 67 12.02 11.79 -4.27
CA ARG A 67 12.17 12.03 -2.83
C ARG A 67 13.22 13.08 -2.60
N PHE A 68 12.96 13.99 -1.69
CA PHE A 68 13.86 15.04 -1.30
C PHE A 68 14.59 14.66 0.00
N GLY A 69 15.71 15.33 0.28
CA GLY A 69 16.48 15.12 1.49
C GLY A 69 15.81 15.64 2.75
N SER A 70 16.53 15.56 3.87
CA SER A 70 16.03 15.99 5.18
C SER A 70 15.82 17.50 5.24
N PHE A 71 14.78 17.90 5.99
CA PHE A 71 14.50 19.29 6.34
C PHE A 71 15.31 19.80 7.55
N THR A 72 16.00 18.89 8.27
CA THR A 72 16.48 19.17 9.63
C THR A 72 17.82 19.88 9.68
N ASP A 73 18.69 19.69 8.67
CA ASP A 73 20.05 20.21 8.71
C ASP A 73 20.27 21.27 7.61
N GLU A 74 20.66 22.48 8.04
CA GLU A 74 20.98 23.58 7.15
C GLU A 74 19.93 23.81 6.05
N TYR A 75 18.65 23.89 6.45
CA TYR A 75 17.51 23.90 5.53
C TYR A 75 17.56 24.96 4.43
N LEU A 76 18.18 26.12 4.70
CA LEU A 76 18.38 27.17 3.69
C LEU A 76 19.53 26.84 2.75
N TYR A 77 20.63 26.25 3.25
CA TYR A 77 21.78 25.85 2.44
C TYR A 77 21.42 24.71 1.48
N ASN A 78 20.70 23.71 1.96
CA ASN A 78 20.24 22.56 1.16
C ASN A 78 18.91 22.83 0.43
N PHE A 79 18.51 24.10 0.34
CA PHE A 79 17.27 24.54 -0.28
C PHE A 79 16.08 23.63 0.09
N PHE A 80 15.81 23.51 1.40
CA PHE A 80 14.74 22.67 1.96
C PHE A 80 14.85 21.18 1.60
N GLY A 81 16.07 20.65 1.45
CA GLY A 81 16.34 19.28 1.06
C GLY A 81 16.19 18.98 -0.43
N LEU A 82 15.89 19.98 -1.26
CA LEU A 82 15.69 19.79 -2.71
C LEU A 82 16.97 19.41 -3.43
N ASP A 83 18.15 19.84 -2.93
CA ASP A 83 19.44 19.53 -3.55
C ASP A 83 19.84 18.05 -3.42
N ASN A 84 19.28 17.33 -2.46
CA ASN A 84 19.54 15.92 -2.19
C ASN A 84 18.39 15.03 -2.67
N ALA A 85 18.04 15.16 -3.93
CA ALA A 85 16.92 14.41 -4.50
C ALA A 85 17.30 12.97 -4.89
N HIS A 86 16.44 12.05 -4.54
CA HIS A 86 16.54 10.64 -4.92
C HIS A 86 15.38 10.24 -5.81
N ILE A 87 15.66 9.47 -6.86
CA ILE A 87 14.66 8.99 -7.81
C ILE A 87 14.58 7.48 -7.72
N ARG A 88 13.34 6.97 -7.68
CA ARG A 88 13.05 5.56 -7.89
C ARG A 88 12.08 5.41 -9.07
N MET A 89 12.44 4.57 -10.02
CA MET A 89 11.61 4.14 -11.15
C MET A 89 11.13 2.73 -10.88
N GLN A 90 9.86 2.45 -11.13
CA GLN A 90 9.25 1.17 -10.86
C GLN A 90 8.25 0.81 -11.96
N LEU A 91 8.25 -0.44 -12.38
CA LEU A 91 7.25 -1.04 -13.25
C LEU A 91 6.46 -2.09 -12.46
N ASP A 92 5.15 -1.94 -12.41
CA ASP A 92 4.23 -2.84 -11.74
C ASP A 92 3.30 -3.46 -12.77
N TYR A 93 3.15 -4.78 -12.74
CA TYR A 93 2.23 -5.49 -13.62
C TYR A 93 1.21 -6.30 -12.82
N GLY A 94 -0.07 -6.03 -13.03
CA GLY A 94 -1.18 -6.79 -12.48
C GLY A 94 -1.37 -8.11 -13.23
N PHE A 95 -0.79 -9.19 -12.70
CA PHE A 95 -0.95 -10.53 -13.29
C PHE A 95 -2.38 -11.04 -13.11
N SER A 96 -2.98 -10.71 -11.97
CA SER A 96 -4.39 -10.91 -11.68
C SER A 96 -4.89 -9.80 -10.75
N ASP A 97 -6.19 -9.76 -10.45
CA ASP A 97 -6.76 -8.80 -9.49
C ASP A 97 -6.20 -8.96 -8.07
N ARG A 98 -5.46 -10.04 -7.80
CA ARG A 98 -4.86 -10.34 -6.50
C ARG A 98 -3.34 -10.38 -6.52
N LEU A 99 -2.73 -10.62 -7.68
CA LEU A 99 -1.30 -10.82 -7.82
C LEU A 99 -0.69 -9.72 -8.68
N ASN A 100 0.25 -9.00 -8.10
CA ASN A 100 1.08 -8.00 -8.72
C ASN A 100 2.55 -8.43 -8.62
N ILE A 101 3.29 -8.27 -9.70
CA ILE A 101 4.74 -8.39 -9.76
C ILE A 101 5.31 -7.06 -10.24
N GLY A 102 6.51 -6.74 -9.82
CA GLY A 102 7.15 -5.52 -10.29
C GLY A 102 8.65 -5.56 -10.14
N ILE A 103 9.29 -4.64 -10.83
CA ILE A 103 10.72 -4.38 -10.78
C ILE A 103 10.95 -2.89 -10.54
N GLY A 104 12.00 -2.56 -9.84
CA GLY A 104 12.33 -1.18 -9.54
C GLY A 104 13.83 -0.91 -9.59
N ARG A 105 14.15 0.38 -9.71
CA ARG A 105 15.52 0.88 -9.56
C ARG A 105 15.51 2.20 -8.83
N SER A 106 16.31 2.27 -7.78
CA SER A 106 16.53 3.48 -6.98
C SER A 106 17.91 4.06 -7.26
N SER A 107 18.05 5.38 -7.20
CA SER A 107 19.35 6.06 -7.21
C SER A 107 20.12 5.82 -5.91
N VAL A 108 19.42 5.58 -4.79
CA VAL A 108 20.02 5.26 -3.50
C VAL A 108 20.74 3.92 -3.59
N LEU A 109 22.04 3.92 -3.29
CA LEU A 109 22.93 2.76 -3.40
C LEU A 109 22.83 2.04 -4.76
N LYS A 110 22.29 2.70 -5.79
CA LYS A 110 21.98 2.11 -7.12
C LYS A 110 21.20 0.80 -7.00
N THR A 111 20.29 0.73 -6.03
CA THR A 111 19.54 -0.48 -5.70
C THR A 111 18.57 -0.83 -6.83
N SER A 112 18.61 -2.07 -7.27
CA SER A 112 17.59 -2.67 -8.15
C SER A 112 16.81 -3.69 -7.34
N ASP A 113 15.51 -3.80 -7.57
CA ASP A 113 14.65 -4.73 -6.85
C ASP A 113 13.65 -5.41 -7.78
N ALA A 114 13.23 -6.58 -7.37
CA ALA A 114 12.08 -7.28 -7.90
C ALA A 114 11.16 -7.67 -6.75
N PHE A 115 9.85 -7.57 -6.94
CA PHE A 115 8.91 -7.88 -5.89
C PHE A 115 7.66 -8.62 -6.40
N VAL A 116 7.04 -9.30 -5.47
CA VAL A 116 5.71 -9.89 -5.62
C VAL A 116 4.80 -9.36 -4.51
N LYS A 117 3.56 -9.06 -4.85
CA LYS A 117 2.54 -8.56 -3.94
C LYS A 117 1.26 -9.34 -4.16
N TYR A 118 0.78 -10.02 -3.12
CA TYR A 118 -0.38 -10.89 -3.19
C TYR A 118 -1.45 -10.46 -2.19
N ARG A 119 -2.65 -10.11 -2.70
CA ARG A 119 -3.82 -9.78 -1.90
C ARG A 119 -4.51 -11.06 -1.44
N ALA A 120 -4.13 -11.56 -0.26
CA ALA A 120 -4.62 -12.82 0.29
C ALA A 120 -6.09 -12.73 0.69
N LEU A 121 -6.46 -11.68 1.44
CA LEU A 121 -7.83 -11.47 1.93
C LEU A 121 -8.29 -10.06 1.60
N ARG A 122 -9.58 -9.92 1.32
CA ARG A 122 -10.23 -8.62 1.07
C ARG A 122 -11.24 -8.34 2.16
N GLN A 123 -11.29 -7.10 2.62
CA GLN A 123 -12.36 -6.60 3.47
C GLN A 123 -13.70 -6.77 2.74
N LYS A 124 -14.69 -7.30 3.46
CA LYS A 124 -16.03 -7.55 2.93
C LYS A 124 -17.10 -7.44 4.01
N THR A 125 -18.32 -7.14 3.57
CA THR A 125 -19.54 -7.03 4.39
C THR A 125 -20.65 -7.87 3.77
N GLY A 126 -21.78 -7.94 4.41
CA GLY A 126 -22.91 -8.77 4.00
C GLY A 126 -22.83 -10.21 4.54
N ALA A 127 -23.31 -11.19 3.80
CA ALA A 127 -23.41 -12.60 4.21
C ALA A 127 -22.12 -13.19 4.79
N THR A 128 -20.97 -12.76 4.30
CA THR A 128 -19.69 -13.12 4.88
C THR A 128 -18.92 -11.86 5.28
N PHE A 129 -18.69 -11.69 6.58
CA PHE A 129 -17.99 -10.53 7.11
C PHE A 129 -16.49 -10.80 7.29
N PHE A 130 -15.64 -9.88 6.79
CA PHE A 130 -14.22 -9.85 7.09
C PHE A 130 -13.75 -8.41 7.25
N PRO A 131 -13.26 -8.00 8.44
CA PRO A 131 -13.15 -6.58 8.80
C PRO A 131 -11.99 -5.81 8.17
N PHE A 132 -11.01 -6.48 7.56
CA PHE A 132 -9.82 -5.85 6.97
C PHE A 132 -9.31 -6.61 5.74
N SER A 133 -8.48 -5.99 4.94
CA SER A 133 -7.75 -6.66 3.85
C SER A 133 -6.38 -7.09 4.35
N VAL A 134 -5.90 -8.25 3.88
CA VAL A 134 -4.54 -8.75 4.13
C VAL A 134 -3.82 -8.89 2.80
N THR A 135 -2.66 -8.26 2.68
CA THR A 135 -1.81 -8.34 1.48
C THR A 135 -0.39 -8.69 1.93
N LEU A 136 0.21 -9.64 1.25
CA LEU A 136 1.59 -10.04 1.47
C LEU A 136 2.47 -9.40 0.39
N TYR A 137 3.60 -8.87 0.81
CA TYR A 137 4.61 -8.28 -0.06
C TYR A 137 5.96 -8.92 0.23
N SER A 138 6.68 -9.25 -0.83
CA SER A 138 8.04 -9.80 -0.74
C SER A 138 8.88 -9.20 -1.85
N ALA A 139 10.06 -8.68 -1.50
CA ALA A 139 11.00 -8.09 -2.43
C ALA A 139 12.41 -8.65 -2.22
N LEU A 140 13.10 -8.83 -3.32
CA LEU A 140 14.54 -9.07 -3.40
C LEU A 140 15.21 -7.80 -3.89
N ASN A 141 16.18 -7.29 -3.12
CA ASN A 141 16.92 -6.08 -3.47
C ASN A 141 18.38 -6.43 -3.74
N TYR A 142 18.96 -5.76 -4.72
CA TYR A 142 20.36 -5.87 -5.12
C TYR A 142 21.04 -4.50 -5.05
N ARG A 143 22.04 -4.35 -4.19
CA ARG A 143 22.88 -3.15 -4.08
C ARG A 143 23.86 -3.10 -5.24
N GLY A 144 23.65 -2.14 -6.17
CA GLY A 144 24.54 -1.92 -7.32
C GLY A 144 25.71 -0.98 -7.03
N ALA A 145 25.69 -0.22 -5.94
CA ALA A 145 26.80 0.65 -5.55
C ALA A 145 28.05 -0.18 -5.20
N ARG A 146 29.20 0.37 -5.53
CA ARG A 146 30.50 -0.24 -5.14
C ARG A 146 30.70 -0.10 -3.63
N PHE A 147 31.28 -1.11 -3.01
CA PHE A 147 31.79 -1.00 -1.66
C PHE A 147 33.12 -0.22 -1.68
N THR A 148 33.38 0.53 -0.61
CA THR A 148 34.56 1.39 -0.49
C THR A 148 35.51 0.92 0.59
N ASP A 149 35.30 -0.28 1.12
CA ASP A 149 36.07 -0.91 2.19
C ASP A 149 37.32 -1.69 1.70
N GLY A 150 37.53 -1.74 0.39
CA GLY A 150 38.67 -2.45 -0.23
C GLY A 150 38.55 -3.99 -0.22
N ILE A 151 37.38 -4.51 0.18
CA ILE A 151 37.11 -5.95 0.22
C ILE A 151 36.41 -6.36 -1.09
N ASP A 152 36.75 -7.53 -1.61
CA ASP A 152 36.04 -8.11 -2.74
C ASP A 152 34.77 -8.83 -2.26
N HIS A 153 33.61 -8.22 -2.53
CA HIS A 153 32.32 -8.70 -2.10
C HIS A 153 31.64 -9.54 -3.18
N ASN A 154 31.11 -10.68 -2.78
CA ASN A 154 30.32 -11.55 -3.64
C ASN A 154 28.98 -10.92 -4.03
N THR A 155 28.34 -11.51 -5.05
CA THR A 155 26.98 -11.11 -5.46
C THR A 155 25.96 -11.28 -4.33
N THR A 156 26.11 -12.34 -3.53
CA THR A 156 25.24 -12.64 -2.39
C THR A 156 25.29 -11.55 -1.31
N ASP A 157 26.47 -10.95 -1.07
CA ASP A 157 26.66 -9.89 -0.08
C ASP A 157 25.87 -8.61 -0.44
N ARG A 158 25.51 -8.47 -1.71
CA ARG A 158 24.74 -7.34 -2.24
C ARG A 158 23.24 -7.51 -2.12
N LEU A 159 22.77 -8.67 -1.68
CA LEU A 159 21.35 -9.01 -1.60
C LEU A 159 20.76 -8.66 -0.24
N SER A 160 19.53 -8.19 -0.27
CA SER A 160 18.66 -8.09 0.90
C SER A 160 17.24 -8.49 0.54
N TYR A 161 16.50 -8.96 1.54
CA TYR A 161 15.14 -9.47 1.37
C TYR A 161 14.20 -8.68 2.26
N HIS A 162 13.08 -8.22 1.72
CA HIS A 162 12.07 -7.51 2.46
C HIS A 162 10.75 -8.25 2.38
N HIS A 163 10.21 -8.64 3.53
CA HIS A 163 8.90 -9.28 3.64
C HIS A 163 7.99 -8.45 4.51
N GLN A 164 6.76 -8.22 4.07
CA GLN A 164 5.78 -7.38 4.75
C GLN A 164 4.39 -8.00 4.69
N ALA A 165 3.68 -7.99 5.82
CA ALA A 165 2.26 -8.29 5.90
C ALA A 165 1.48 -6.99 6.08
N ILE A 166 0.57 -6.69 5.18
CA ILE A 166 -0.15 -5.41 5.11
C ILE A 166 -1.60 -5.65 5.53
N PHE A 167 -2.00 -5.09 6.66
CA PHE A 167 -3.37 -5.09 7.17
C PHE A 167 -3.99 -3.72 6.91
N ALA A 168 -5.02 -3.67 6.09
CA ALA A 168 -5.66 -2.42 5.70
C ALA A 168 -7.17 -2.48 5.94
N ARG A 169 -7.72 -1.39 6.48
CA ARG A 169 -9.15 -1.26 6.72
C ARG A 169 -9.68 0.08 6.26
N LYS A 170 -10.74 0.02 5.48
CA LYS A 170 -11.59 1.17 5.18
C LYS A 170 -12.72 1.20 6.21
N PHE A 171 -12.66 2.15 7.13
CA PHE A 171 -13.66 2.29 8.19
C PHE A 171 -14.96 2.91 7.69
N ASN A 172 -14.84 3.86 6.77
CA ASN A 172 -15.95 4.54 6.11
C ASN A 172 -15.45 5.22 4.83
N GLU A 173 -16.30 6.03 4.19
CA GLU A 173 -15.97 6.77 2.96
C GLU A 173 -14.82 7.78 3.11
N ARG A 174 -14.49 8.18 4.35
CA ARG A 174 -13.47 9.18 4.63
C ARG A 174 -12.20 8.62 5.22
N LEU A 175 -12.26 7.57 6.05
CA LEU A 175 -11.11 7.06 6.82
C LEU A 175 -10.71 5.67 6.39
N SER A 176 -9.44 5.53 6.02
CA SER A 176 -8.75 4.26 5.82
C SER A 176 -7.44 4.24 6.60
N LEU A 177 -7.16 3.13 7.27
CA LEU A 177 -5.94 2.92 8.05
C LEU A 177 -5.19 1.68 7.54
N ILE A 178 -3.88 1.68 7.79
CA ILE A 178 -2.98 0.59 7.44
C ILE A 178 -2.01 0.33 8.60
N LEU A 179 -1.75 -0.95 8.83
CA LEU A 179 -0.72 -1.47 9.72
C LEU A 179 0.09 -2.51 8.94
N ALA A 180 1.40 -2.34 8.87
CA ALA A 180 2.22 -3.22 8.04
C ALA A 180 3.54 -3.59 8.74
N PRO A 181 3.54 -4.66 9.56
CA PRO A 181 4.77 -5.24 10.07
C PRO A 181 5.60 -5.81 8.94
N SER A 182 6.93 -5.66 9.05
CA SER A 182 7.88 -6.18 8.06
C SER A 182 9.19 -6.59 8.69
N ILE A 183 9.90 -7.46 7.98
CA ILE A 183 11.26 -7.90 8.27
C ILE A 183 12.12 -7.62 7.04
N VAL A 184 13.32 -7.10 7.27
CA VAL A 184 14.35 -6.97 6.25
C VAL A 184 15.56 -7.76 6.69
N HIS A 185 15.96 -8.73 5.85
CA HIS A 185 17.18 -9.52 6.01
C HIS A 185 18.29 -8.96 5.12
N TRP A 186 19.46 -8.74 5.70
CA TRP A 186 20.65 -8.27 5.00
C TRP A 186 21.69 -9.36 5.00
N ASN A 187 22.17 -9.77 3.82
CA ASN A 187 23.23 -10.78 3.75
C ASN A 187 24.57 -10.23 4.23
N LEU A 188 24.80 -8.92 4.05
CA LEU A 188 25.98 -8.25 4.56
C LEU A 188 25.58 -7.13 5.52
N VAL A 189 26.13 -7.16 6.71
CA VAL A 189 26.00 -6.14 7.76
C VAL A 189 27.35 -5.45 7.99
N PRO A 190 27.37 -4.21 8.55
CA PRO A 190 28.59 -3.44 8.73
C PRO A 190 29.59 -4.05 9.69
N GLY A 191 29.13 -4.67 10.74
CA GLY A 191 29.96 -5.25 11.79
C GLY A 191 29.43 -6.61 12.26
N PRO A 192 30.27 -7.40 12.92
CA PRO A 192 29.90 -8.74 13.38
C PRO A 192 28.81 -8.71 14.47
N GLU A 193 28.65 -7.60 15.16
CA GLU A 193 27.62 -7.40 16.21
C GLU A 193 26.29 -6.87 15.65
N ASP A 194 26.26 -6.45 14.38
CA ASP A 194 25.05 -5.94 13.75
C ASP A 194 24.12 -7.08 13.34
N PRO A 195 22.81 -7.00 13.66
CA PRO A 195 21.87 -8.04 13.27
C PRO A 195 21.63 -8.04 11.75
N ASN A 196 21.58 -9.24 11.16
CA ASN A 196 21.17 -9.42 9.76
C ASN A 196 19.69 -9.08 9.57
N ASP A 197 18.86 -9.34 10.59
CA ASP A 197 17.43 -9.11 10.55
C ASP A 197 17.04 -7.83 11.27
N THR A 198 16.26 -6.99 10.58
CA THR A 198 15.66 -5.79 11.15
C THR A 198 14.16 -5.86 11.03
N TYR A 199 13.45 -5.48 12.10
CA TYR A 199 12.00 -5.50 12.16
C TYR A 199 11.46 -4.07 12.05
N HIS A 200 10.41 -3.89 11.26
CA HIS A 200 9.80 -2.60 11.06
C HIS A 200 8.28 -2.70 11.21
N LEU A 201 7.68 -1.62 11.66
CA LEU A 201 6.22 -1.48 11.72
C LEU A 201 5.83 -0.17 11.07
N LEU A 202 5.17 -0.24 9.91
CA LEU A 202 4.59 0.92 9.27
C LEU A 202 3.14 1.07 9.73
N ILE A 203 2.81 2.28 10.17
CA ILE A 203 1.46 2.70 10.50
C ILE A 203 1.13 3.89 9.61
N GLY A 204 -0.05 3.90 9.03
CA GLY A 204 -0.43 5.02 8.19
C GLY A 204 -1.93 5.08 7.95
N GLY A 205 -2.34 6.16 7.30
CA GLY A 205 -3.74 6.36 7.02
C GLY A 205 -4.00 7.44 5.99
N ARG A 206 -5.24 7.43 5.52
CA ARG A 206 -5.77 8.43 4.62
C ARG A 206 -7.11 8.93 5.15
N TYR A 207 -7.21 10.25 5.31
CA TYR A 207 -8.45 10.91 5.69
C TYR A 207 -8.92 11.87 4.59
N LYS A 208 -10.10 11.62 4.04
CA LYS A 208 -10.71 12.42 2.99
C LYS A 208 -11.42 13.63 3.59
N LEU A 209 -10.85 14.80 3.39
CA LEU A 209 -11.43 16.09 3.87
C LEU A 209 -12.59 16.53 2.99
N SER A 210 -12.47 16.39 1.67
CA SER A 210 -13.49 16.75 0.69
C SER A 210 -13.49 15.77 -0.49
N LYS A 211 -14.35 15.99 -1.48
CA LYS A 211 -14.34 15.19 -2.73
C LYS A 211 -13.00 15.24 -3.47
N ARG A 212 -12.22 16.30 -3.30
CA ARG A 212 -10.96 16.55 -4.03
C ARG A 212 -9.71 16.51 -3.15
N ILE A 213 -9.84 16.68 -1.83
CA ILE A 213 -8.72 16.82 -0.90
C ILE A 213 -8.72 15.66 0.10
N ALA A 214 -7.57 15.06 0.30
CA ALA A 214 -7.34 14.05 1.33
C ALA A 214 -5.98 14.29 2.00
N LEU A 215 -5.93 14.10 3.31
CA LEU A 215 -4.71 14.03 4.09
C LEU A 215 -4.23 12.58 4.12
N THR A 216 -2.95 12.37 3.84
CA THR A 216 -2.30 11.07 3.95
C THR A 216 -1.07 11.21 4.83
N SER A 217 -0.90 10.29 5.77
CA SER A 217 0.25 10.26 6.68
C SER A 217 0.70 8.83 6.90
N GLU A 218 2.01 8.65 7.08
CA GLU A 218 2.60 7.38 7.48
C GLU A 218 3.76 7.62 8.43
N TYR A 219 4.01 6.64 9.29
CA TYR A 219 5.14 6.59 10.18
C TYR A 219 5.68 5.16 10.27
N ALA A 220 6.99 5.00 10.18
CA ALA A 220 7.66 3.70 10.25
C ALA A 220 8.52 3.65 11.52
N PHE A 221 8.24 2.66 12.36
CA PHE A 221 9.08 2.29 13.50
C PHE A 221 10.09 1.24 13.02
N SER A 222 11.34 1.37 13.45
CA SER A 222 12.37 0.35 13.22
C SER A 222 12.90 -0.12 14.57
N SER A 223 12.99 -1.44 14.77
CA SER A 223 13.62 -2.02 15.93
C SER A 223 15.08 -2.31 15.65
N ASN A 224 15.94 -2.06 16.65
CA ASN A 224 17.32 -2.55 16.76
C ASN A 224 18.25 -2.32 15.55
N ARG A 225 18.58 -1.07 15.28
CA ARG A 225 19.92 -0.75 14.82
C ARG A 225 20.51 0.27 15.77
N SER A 226 21.37 -0.18 16.68
CA SER A 226 22.40 0.67 17.24
C SER A 226 23.34 0.99 16.10
N TYR A 227 23.21 2.20 15.53
CA TYR A 227 24.24 2.69 14.63
C TYR A 227 25.45 3.02 15.49
N GLY A 228 26.51 2.25 15.32
CA GLY A 228 27.82 2.69 15.76
C GLY A 228 28.05 4.09 15.19
N SER A 229 28.60 5.00 15.98
CA SER A 229 28.80 6.43 15.75
C SER A 229 29.64 6.81 14.52
N GLY A 230 29.60 6.04 13.44
CA GLY A 230 30.34 6.24 12.21
C GLY A 230 29.59 5.82 10.92
N ALA A 231 28.38 5.32 11.02
CA ALA A 231 27.60 4.95 9.85
C ALA A 231 26.73 6.13 9.41
N THR A 232 27.17 6.82 8.39
CA THR A 232 26.46 7.90 7.72
C THR A 232 25.02 7.53 7.34
N GLU A 233 24.11 8.49 7.40
CA GLU A 233 22.67 8.49 7.08
C GLU A 233 22.24 7.77 5.77
N GLU A 234 23.18 7.35 4.95
CA GLU A 234 22.94 6.72 3.64
C GLU A 234 22.16 5.38 3.70
N ARG A 235 21.97 4.80 4.91
CA ARG A 235 21.38 3.46 5.06
C ARG A 235 19.87 3.43 5.32
N PHE A 236 19.24 4.58 5.54
CA PHE A 236 17.81 4.66 5.93
C PHE A 236 16.83 4.81 4.77
N HIS A 237 17.28 4.84 3.56
CA HIS A 237 16.38 4.95 2.44
C HIS A 237 15.99 3.55 1.98
N ASN A 238 14.96 3.06 2.65
CA ASN A 238 14.22 1.88 2.18
C ASN A 238 13.74 2.14 0.73
N PRO A 239 13.99 1.23 -0.21
CA PRO A 239 13.55 1.36 -1.59
C PRO A 239 12.03 1.39 -1.75
#